data_1e96bc57b897f1c0092b6f49e98caf10
#
_entry.id   1e96bc57b897f1c0092b6f49e98caf10
#
_cell.length_a   1.000
_cell.length_b   1.000
_cell.length_c   1.000
_cell.angle_alpha   90.00
_cell.angle_beta   90.00
_cell.angle_gamma   90.00
#
_symmetry.space_group_name_H-M   'P 1'
#
loop_
_entity.id
_entity.type
_entity.pdbx_description
1 polymer ?
#
loop_
_entity_poly.entity_id
_entity_poly.type
_entity_poly.pdbx_seq_one_letter_code
_entity_poly.pdbx_strand_id
1 'polypeptide(L)'
;NETRDMSNPKNYIGGEIHKVYAKNTHPTLKSIDLTTYLATLLLPPLEYAPRRILVPFAGAGSEMIGCLKAGWEEIVGIELTAEYIPIIEARFEYYKKQIELEKSMQLFEPEIMESMKQEKLFE
;
A
#
# COMPACT_ATOMS: atom_id res chain seq x y z
N ASN A 1 23.52 -12.14 -18.35
CA ASN A 1 22.15 -11.80 -17.87
C ASN A 1 21.52 -10.88 -18.89
N GLU A 2 20.88 -11.48 -19.91
CA GLU A 2 20.11 -10.72 -20.89
C GLU A 2 18.86 -10.18 -20.19
N THR A 3 18.80 -8.87 -20.07
CA THR A 3 17.56 -8.18 -19.68
C THR A 3 16.59 -8.33 -20.84
N ARG A 4 15.55 -9.15 -20.67
CA ARG A 4 14.46 -9.28 -21.65
C ARG A 4 13.82 -7.92 -21.88
N ASP A 5 13.94 -7.44 -23.11
CA ASP A 5 13.20 -6.25 -23.53
C ASP A 5 11.70 -6.56 -23.54
N MET A 6 10.99 -6.04 -22.54
CA MET A 6 9.56 -6.24 -22.35
C MET A 6 8.72 -5.32 -23.23
N SER A 7 9.31 -4.42 -24.01
CA SER A 7 8.61 -3.60 -25.00
C SER A 7 8.30 -4.36 -26.31
N ASN A 8 8.92 -5.53 -26.51
CA ASN A 8 8.73 -6.33 -27.71
C ASN A 8 7.47 -7.21 -27.58
N PRO A 9 6.47 -7.05 -28.47
CA PRO A 9 5.23 -7.86 -28.45
C PRO A 9 5.43 -9.38 -28.53
N LYS A 10 6.58 -9.84 -29.02
CA LYS A 10 6.91 -11.27 -29.13
C LYS A 10 7.24 -11.93 -27.79
N ASN A 11 7.39 -11.17 -26.72
CA ASN A 11 7.65 -11.67 -25.37
C ASN A 11 6.38 -11.96 -24.57
N TYR A 12 5.19 -11.81 -25.18
CA TYR A 12 3.91 -12.18 -24.56
C TYR A 12 3.69 -13.69 -24.66
N ILE A 13 3.55 -14.35 -23.55
CA ILE A 13 3.17 -15.77 -23.47
C ILE A 13 1.66 -15.83 -23.21
N GLY A 14 0.90 -16.38 -24.17
CA GLY A 14 -0.48 -16.81 -23.93
C GLY A 14 -1.60 -15.79 -24.06
N GLY A 15 -1.45 -14.69 -24.83
CA GLY A 15 -2.58 -13.83 -25.23
C GLY A 15 -3.23 -12.99 -24.11
N GLU A 16 -2.80 -13.10 -22.88
CA GLU A 16 -3.20 -12.22 -21.80
C GLU A 16 -2.29 -10.99 -21.74
N ILE A 17 -2.89 -9.80 -21.71
CA ILE A 17 -2.17 -8.56 -21.48
C ILE A 17 -1.73 -8.56 -20.01
N HIS A 18 -0.58 -9.16 -19.70
CA HIS A 18 0.06 -8.92 -18.42
C HIS A 18 0.40 -7.43 -18.35
N LYS A 19 -0.28 -6.69 -17.51
CA LYS A 19 0.12 -5.32 -17.18
C LYS A 19 1.56 -5.37 -16.71
N VAL A 20 2.48 -4.90 -17.56
CA VAL A 20 3.88 -4.71 -17.17
C VAL A 20 3.86 -3.62 -16.14
N TYR A 21 3.91 -4.00 -14.88
CA TYR A 21 4.14 -3.03 -13.80
C TYR A 21 5.51 -2.43 -14.06
N ALA A 22 5.55 -1.12 -14.28
CA ALA A 22 6.81 -0.41 -14.42
C ALA A 22 7.69 -0.78 -13.23
N LYS A 23 8.83 -1.41 -13.51
CA LYS A 23 9.77 -1.81 -12.46
C LYS A 23 10.17 -0.54 -11.72
N ASN A 24 9.92 -0.49 -10.43
CA ASN A 24 10.36 0.65 -9.63
C ASN A 24 11.87 0.78 -9.76
N THR A 25 12.31 1.92 -10.27
CA THR A 25 13.72 2.19 -10.56
C THR A 25 14.51 2.65 -9.33
N HIS A 26 13.84 2.87 -8.19
CA HIS A 26 14.52 3.28 -6.97
C HIS A 26 15.41 2.16 -6.44
N PRO A 27 16.73 2.42 -6.22
CA PRO A 27 17.70 1.36 -5.91
C PRO A 27 17.53 0.71 -4.53
N THR A 28 16.84 1.38 -3.60
CA THR A 28 16.71 0.93 -2.21
C THR A 28 15.26 0.83 -1.76
N LEU A 29 14.47 0.00 -2.48
CA LEU A 29 13.11 -0.33 -2.05
C LEU A 29 13.14 -1.18 -0.78
N LYS A 30 12.44 -0.71 0.25
CA LYS A 30 12.23 -1.49 1.48
C LYS A 30 10.92 -2.28 1.40
N SER A 31 10.88 -3.42 2.08
CA SER A 31 9.65 -4.21 2.22
C SER A 31 8.58 -3.41 2.95
N ILE A 32 7.39 -3.33 2.36
CA ILE A 32 6.24 -2.66 2.99
C ILE A 32 5.84 -3.37 4.29
N ASP A 33 5.90 -4.70 4.34
CA ASP A 33 5.54 -5.46 5.54
C ASP A 33 6.51 -5.18 6.69
N LEU A 34 7.81 -5.12 6.40
CA LEU A 34 8.82 -4.75 7.40
C LEU A 34 8.59 -3.32 7.91
N THR A 35 8.39 -2.37 7.01
CA THR A 35 8.16 -0.97 7.42
C THR A 35 6.85 -0.80 8.19
N THR A 36 5.80 -1.55 7.82
CA THR A 36 4.54 -1.60 8.57
C THR A 36 4.74 -2.14 9.98
N TYR A 37 5.47 -3.25 10.11
CA TYR A 37 5.77 -3.84 11.43
C TYR A 37 6.52 -2.85 12.32
N LEU A 38 7.58 -2.23 11.82
CA LEU A 38 8.36 -1.25 12.58
C LEU A 38 7.53 -0.01 12.95
N ALA A 39 6.72 0.49 12.02
CA ALA A 39 5.83 1.63 12.27
C ALA A 39 4.76 1.31 13.31
N THR A 40 4.28 0.07 13.36
CA THR A 40 3.34 -0.39 14.39
C THR A 40 3.98 -0.40 15.78
N LEU A 41 5.23 -0.82 15.90
CA LEU A 41 5.95 -0.80 17.19
C LEU A 41 6.15 0.61 17.74
N LEU A 42 6.21 1.61 16.88
CA LEU A 42 6.41 3.01 17.24
C LEU A 42 5.09 3.77 17.48
N LEU A 43 3.95 3.16 17.13
CA LEU A 43 2.65 3.82 17.17
C LEU A 43 2.23 4.13 18.61
N PRO A 44 2.07 5.42 18.99
CA PRO A 44 1.65 5.76 20.34
C PRO A 44 0.16 5.45 20.56
N PRO A 45 -0.24 5.09 21.78
CA PRO A 45 -1.64 5.14 22.16
C PRO A 45 -2.21 6.54 21.97
N LEU A 46 -3.44 6.66 21.47
CA LEU A 46 -4.08 7.96 21.18
C LEU A 46 -4.21 8.88 22.39
N GLU A 47 -4.30 8.29 23.58
CA GLU A 47 -4.41 9.00 24.85
C GLU A 47 -3.11 9.72 25.28
N TYR A 48 -1.95 9.29 24.72
CA TYR A 48 -0.65 9.87 25.10
C TYR A 48 -0.11 10.87 24.09
N ALA A 49 -0.35 10.65 22.80
CA ALA A 49 0.16 11.54 21.76
C ALA A 49 -0.63 11.41 20.46
N PRO A 50 -0.72 12.49 19.65
CA PRO A 50 -1.25 12.40 18.30
C PRO A 50 -0.35 11.50 17.44
N ARG A 51 -0.96 10.73 16.55
CA ARG A 51 -0.26 9.78 15.65
C ARG A 51 0.34 10.50 14.45
N ARG A 52 1.41 11.23 14.70
CA ARG A 52 2.12 12.05 13.71
C ARG A 52 3.54 11.53 13.54
N ILE A 53 4.00 11.41 12.30
CA ILE A 53 5.34 10.90 11.99
C ILE A 53 5.99 11.69 10.87
N LEU A 54 7.29 11.88 10.99
CA LEU A 54 8.15 12.46 9.97
C LEU A 54 9.07 11.38 9.40
N VAL A 55 9.10 11.27 8.08
CA VAL A 55 10.00 10.40 7.32
C VAL A 55 11.00 11.28 6.56
N PRO A 56 12.19 11.56 7.12
CA PRO A 56 13.11 12.58 6.60
C PRO A 56 13.83 12.18 5.31
N PHE A 57 13.80 10.91 4.93
CA PHE A 57 14.40 10.37 3.70
C PHE A 57 13.42 9.43 3.03
N ALA A 58 12.38 10.00 2.40
CA ALA A 58 11.22 9.24 1.93
C ALA A 58 11.53 8.28 0.77
N GLY A 59 12.53 8.60 -0.07
CA GLY A 59 12.96 7.74 -1.18
C GLY A 59 11.81 7.42 -2.13
N ALA A 60 11.39 6.15 -2.18
CA ALA A 60 10.21 5.72 -2.94
C ALA A 60 8.93 5.60 -2.07
N GLY A 61 8.93 6.15 -0.86
CA GLY A 61 7.77 6.20 0.03
C GLY A 61 7.44 4.91 0.78
N SER A 62 8.33 3.93 0.83
CA SER A 62 8.03 2.64 1.48
C SER A 62 7.74 2.78 2.96
N GLU A 63 8.49 3.62 3.68
CA GLU A 63 8.26 3.91 5.09
C GLU A 63 6.95 4.67 5.31
N MET A 64 6.63 5.63 4.45
CA MET A 64 5.36 6.36 4.52
C MET A 64 4.17 5.43 4.34
N ILE A 65 4.25 4.48 3.39
CA ILE A 65 3.23 3.46 3.17
C ILE A 65 3.12 2.53 4.39
N GLY A 66 4.25 2.11 4.97
CA GLY A 66 4.27 1.33 6.20
C GLY A 66 3.59 2.05 7.36
N CYS A 67 3.83 3.35 7.53
CA CYS A 67 3.17 4.18 8.52
C CYS A 67 1.65 4.28 8.27
N LEU A 68 1.25 4.48 7.01
CA LEU A 68 -0.17 4.52 6.65
C LEU A 68 -0.89 3.22 7.01
N LYS A 69 -0.29 2.06 6.68
CA LYS A 69 -0.84 0.75 7.03
C LYS A 69 -0.87 0.49 8.53
N ALA A 70 0.10 1.00 9.27
CA ALA A 70 0.16 0.89 10.73
C ALA A 70 -0.88 1.76 11.47
N GLY A 71 -1.50 2.73 10.80
CA GLY A 71 -2.54 3.58 11.39
C GLY A 71 -2.02 4.93 11.91
N TRP A 72 -0.92 5.43 11.37
CA TRP A 72 -0.50 6.80 11.57
C TRP A 72 -1.43 7.76 10.83
N GLU A 73 -1.80 8.87 11.45
CA GLU A 73 -2.84 9.81 10.95
C GLU A 73 -2.24 10.95 10.14
N GLU A 74 -1.09 11.45 10.55
CA GLU A 74 -0.37 12.51 9.85
C GLU A 74 1.04 12.04 9.50
N ILE A 75 1.32 11.89 8.22
CA ILE A 75 2.57 11.36 7.71
C ILE A 75 3.21 12.41 6.80
N VAL A 76 4.35 12.95 7.23
CA VAL A 76 5.12 13.92 6.46
C VAL A 76 6.38 13.25 5.94
N GLY A 77 6.58 13.26 4.63
CA GLY A 77 7.79 12.77 3.98
C GLY A 77 8.65 13.92 3.47
N ILE A 78 9.95 13.79 3.58
CA ILE A 78 10.92 14.69 2.96
C ILE A 78 11.78 13.88 1.99
N GLU A 79 11.86 14.34 0.76
CA GLU A 79 12.70 13.75 -0.28
C GLU A 79 13.45 14.85 -1.02
N LEU A 80 14.77 14.67 -1.16
CA LEU A 80 15.65 15.64 -1.81
C LEU A 80 15.54 15.57 -3.33
N THR A 81 15.33 14.37 -3.87
CA THR A 81 15.29 14.09 -5.30
C THR A 81 13.89 14.32 -5.84
N ALA A 82 13.66 15.43 -6.52
CA ALA A 82 12.34 15.85 -7.01
C ALA A 82 11.68 14.80 -7.90
N GLU A 83 12.45 14.03 -8.67
CA GLU A 83 11.96 12.97 -9.57
C GLU A 83 11.28 11.81 -8.82
N TYR A 84 11.57 11.64 -7.53
CA TYR A 84 10.92 10.60 -6.71
C TYR A 84 9.59 11.03 -6.13
N ILE A 85 9.30 12.34 -6.04
CA ILE A 85 8.04 12.84 -5.47
C ILE A 85 6.81 12.26 -6.17
N PRO A 86 6.69 12.27 -7.52
CA PRO A 86 5.55 11.67 -8.19
C PRO A 86 5.40 10.16 -7.94
N ILE A 87 6.53 9.46 -7.73
CA ILE A 87 6.53 8.03 -7.42
C ILE A 87 5.97 7.79 -6.02
N ILE A 88 6.38 8.61 -5.04
CA ILE A 88 5.86 8.55 -3.67
C ILE A 88 4.36 8.79 -3.68
N GLU A 89 3.90 9.86 -4.34
CA GLU A 89 2.48 10.23 -4.42
C GLU A 89 1.64 9.12 -5.04
N ALA A 90 2.04 8.61 -6.19
CA ALA A 90 1.32 7.55 -6.88
C ALA A 90 1.22 6.26 -6.04
N ARG A 91 2.31 5.87 -5.38
CA ARG A 91 2.34 4.70 -4.51
C ARG A 91 1.48 4.91 -3.26
N PHE A 92 1.60 6.07 -2.63
CA PHE A 92 0.84 6.40 -1.42
C PHE A 92 -0.67 6.40 -1.68
N GLU A 93 -1.11 7.03 -2.77
CA GLU A 93 -2.52 7.03 -3.19
C GLU A 93 -3.04 5.62 -3.51
N TYR A 94 -2.23 4.79 -4.15
CA TYR A 94 -2.59 3.40 -4.41
C TYR A 94 -2.89 2.65 -3.11
N TYR A 95 -1.97 2.69 -2.14
CA TYR A 95 -2.14 1.98 -0.88
C TYR A 95 -3.27 2.56 -0.02
N LYS A 96 -3.47 3.87 -0.06
CA LYS A 96 -4.60 4.53 0.61
C LYS A 96 -5.94 3.99 0.11
N LYS A 97 -6.10 3.91 -1.21
CA LYS A 97 -7.31 3.32 -1.82
C LYS A 97 -7.50 1.84 -1.46
N GLN A 98 -6.42 1.06 -1.40
CA GLN A 98 -6.50 -0.35 -0.98
C GLN A 98 -6.99 -0.48 0.47
N ILE A 99 -6.47 0.32 1.38
CA ILE A 99 -6.88 0.32 2.79
C ILE A 99 -8.36 0.76 2.94
N GLU A 100 -8.78 1.77 2.19
CA GLU A 100 -10.18 2.21 2.18
C GLU A 100 -11.12 1.13 1.66
N LEU A 101 -10.71 0.43 0.60
CA LEU A 101 -11.47 -0.69 0.05
C LEU A 101 -11.57 -1.86 1.03
N GLU A 102 -10.46 -2.26 1.65
CA GLU A 102 -10.43 -3.31 2.67
C GLU A 102 -11.35 -2.97 3.85
N LYS A 103 -11.31 -1.73 4.34
CA LYS A 103 -12.21 -1.27 5.41
C LYS A 103 -13.67 -1.33 5.00
N SER A 104 -14.01 -0.92 3.78
CA SER A 104 -15.38 -0.99 3.29
C SER A 104 -15.88 -2.43 3.18
N MET A 105 -15.05 -3.34 2.68
CA MET A 105 -15.39 -4.77 2.60
C MET A 105 -15.64 -5.38 4.00
N GLN A 106 -14.80 -5.06 4.98
CA GLN A 106 -14.97 -5.55 6.35
C GLN A 106 -16.28 -5.06 7.01
N LEU A 107 -16.78 -3.90 6.63
CA LEU A 107 -18.06 -3.40 7.11
C LEU A 107 -19.27 -4.16 6.54
N PHE A 108 -19.14 -4.70 5.32
CA PHE A 108 -20.22 -5.46 4.66
C PHE A 108 -20.25 -6.94 5.04
N GLU A 109 -19.12 -7.54 5.47
CA GLU A 109 -19.08 -8.96 5.85
C GLU A 109 -20.07 -9.34 6.97
N PRO A 110 -20.26 -8.56 8.05
CA PRO A 110 -21.24 -8.89 9.08
C PRO A 110 -22.68 -8.88 8.57
N GLU A 111 -23.05 -7.94 7.71
CA GLU A 111 -24.42 -7.83 7.15
C GLU A 111 -24.74 -8.99 6.22
N ILE A 112 -23.78 -9.42 5.40
CA ILE A 112 -23.92 -10.57 4.51
C ILE A 112 -24.05 -11.86 5.32
N MET A 113 -23.27 -12.03 6.38
CA MET A 113 -23.32 -13.20 7.27
C MET A 113 -24.66 -13.29 8.00
N GLU A 114 -25.22 -12.16 8.45
CA GLU A 114 -26.52 -12.10 9.11
C GLU A 114 -27.66 -12.42 8.14
N SER A 115 -27.62 -11.88 6.92
CA SER A 115 -28.56 -12.19 5.84
C SER A 115 -28.57 -13.67 5.48
N MET A 116 -27.42 -14.29 5.34
CA MET A 116 -27.28 -15.72 5.04
C MET A 116 -27.77 -16.62 6.18
N LYS A 117 -27.69 -16.17 7.44
CA LYS A 117 -28.25 -16.90 8.59
C LYS A 117 -29.77 -16.85 8.59
N GLN A 118 -30.36 -15.72 8.21
CA GLN A 118 -31.82 -15.57 8.16
C GLN A 118 -32.43 -16.43 7.04
N GLU A 119 -31.80 -16.53 5.87
CA GLU A 119 -32.31 -17.41 4.80
C GLU A 119 -32.34 -18.89 5.19
N LYS A 120 -31.34 -19.36 5.96
CA LYS A 120 -31.28 -20.75 6.44
C LYS A 120 -32.28 -21.10 7.55
N LEU A 121 -32.93 -20.11 8.13
CA LEU A 121 -33.98 -20.32 9.16
C LEU A 121 -35.38 -20.55 8.58
N PHE A 122 -35.53 -20.35 7.25
CA PHE A 122 -36.82 -20.52 6.54
C PHE A 122 -36.85 -21.75 5.61
N GLU A 123 -35.81 -22.59 5.61
CA GLU A 123 -35.80 -23.93 4.98
C GLU A 123 -36.08 -25.02 6.04
#